data_ca6ca7e5ea6c71a25e53b887780af8d3
#
_entry.id   ca6ca7e5ea6c71a25e53b887780af8d3
#
_cell.length_a   1.000
_cell.length_b   1.000
_cell.length_c   1.000
_cell.angle_alpha   90.00
_cell.angle_beta   90.00
_cell.angle_gamma   90.00
#
_symmetry.space_group_name_H-M   'P 1'
#
loop_
_entity.id
_entity.type
_entity.pdbx_description
1 polymer ?
#
loop_
_entity_poly.entity_id
_entity_poly.type
_entity_poly.pdbx_seq_one_letter_code
_entity_poly.pdbx_strand_id
1 'polypeptide(L)'
;GLHLTAINSIPQSRGLGSSAAAVVSGLALAWGLARPGFPLDRSALLTMAAAIEGHPDNAAPAILGGAQLAWLDGEAVNHIGLTVNPSIVFRVYVPDRLVPTALARQVLPEQVDRVDAVHQVLAASLLVTALTTSPEHLLAATQDWIHQPYRRALMPESAALTDRLRGRGV
;
A
#
# COMPACT_ATOMS: atom_id res chain seq x y z
N GLY A 1 28.29 -15.78 -16.33
CA GLY A 1 27.30 -15.64 -15.25
C GLY A 1 26.74 -14.23 -15.19
N LEU A 2 25.58 -14.07 -14.60
CA LEU A 2 24.99 -12.76 -14.33
C LEU A 2 25.52 -12.23 -12.99
N HIS A 3 25.88 -10.95 -12.94
CA HIS A 3 26.17 -10.23 -11.72
C HIS A 3 25.08 -9.19 -11.50
N LEU A 4 24.40 -9.26 -10.36
CA LEU A 4 23.33 -8.34 -10.00
C LEU A 4 23.74 -7.49 -8.79
N THR A 5 23.65 -6.17 -8.93
CA THR A 5 23.80 -5.23 -7.81
C THR A 5 22.48 -4.48 -7.62
N ALA A 6 21.94 -4.51 -6.40
CA ALA A 6 20.72 -3.78 -6.05
C ALA A 6 21.02 -2.76 -4.94
N ILE A 7 20.60 -1.51 -5.16
CA ILE A 7 20.68 -0.43 -4.17
C ILE A 7 19.24 -0.05 -3.82
N ASN A 8 18.85 -0.31 -2.57
CA ASN A 8 17.50 -0.01 -2.09
C ASN A 8 17.56 1.01 -0.94
N SER A 9 16.94 2.16 -1.14
CA SER A 9 16.78 3.21 -0.13
C SER A 9 15.44 3.17 0.61
N ILE A 10 14.52 2.26 0.21
CA ILE A 10 13.22 2.13 0.88
C ILE A 10 13.42 1.38 2.20
N PRO A 11 13.04 1.95 3.35
CA PRO A 11 13.16 1.27 4.64
C PRO A 11 12.41 -0.06 4.66
N GLN A 12 13.13 -1.14 4.98
CA GLN A 12 12.56 -2.49 5.00
C GLN A 12 11.66 -2.70 6.23
N SER A 13 10.62 -3.53 6.09
CA SER A 13 9.68 -3.91 7.16
C SER A 13 9.01 -2.70 7.85
N ARG A 14 8.78 -1.62 7.10
CA ARG A 14 8.13 -0.39 7.57
C ARG A 14 6.81 -0.09 6.85
N GLY A 15 6.28 -1.03 6.08
CA GLY A 15 5.04 -0.83 5.32
C GLY A 15 5.18 0.12 4.12
N LEU A 16 6.41 0.38 3.65
CA LEU A 16 6.69 1.31 2.55
C LEU A 16 6.88 0.62 1.18
N GLY A 17 6.46 -0.62 1.04
CA GLY A 17 6.49 -1.32 -0.25
C GLY A 17 7.87 -1.81 -0.71
N SER A 18 8.86 -1.93 0.20
CA SER A 18 10.22 -2.38 -0.18
C SER A 18 10.24 -3.78 -0.81
N SER A 19 9.39 -4.71 -0.34
CA SER A 19 9.23 -6.04 -0.94
C SER A 19 8.74 -5.96 -2.38
N ALA A 20 7.63 -5.27 -2.60
CA ALA A 20 7.06 -5.09 -3.93
C ALA A 20 8.04 -4.39 -4.89
N ALA A 21 8.78 -3.38 -4.41
CA ALA A 21 9.80 -2.72 -5.21
C ALA A 21 10.92 -3.69 -5.64
N ALA A 22 11.34 -4.61 -4.76
CA ALA A 22 12.32 -5.63 -5.08
C ALA A 22 11.78 -6.65 -6.10
N VAL A 23 10.54 -7.13 -5.91
CA VAL A 23 9.87 -8.05 -6.85
C VAL A 23 9.73 -7.40 -8.23
N VAL A 24 9.21 -6.18 -8.29
CA VAL A 24 9.03 -5.44 -9.54
C VAL A 24 10.36 -5.20 -10.26
N SER A 25 11.41 -4.82 -9.52
CA SER A 25 12.75 -4.61 -10.09
C SER A 25 13.33 -5.91 -10.65
N GLY A 26 13.20 -7.02 -9.93
CA GLY A 26 13.65 -8.34 -10.39
C GLY A 26 12.93 -8.80 -11.65
N LEU A 27 11.60 -8.64 -11.70
CA LEU A 27 10.80 -8.97 -12.88
C LEU A 27 11.12 -8.08 -14.08
N ALA A 28 11.32 -6.78 -13.87
CA ALA A 28 11.71 -5.85 -14.93
C ALA A 28 13.09 -6.18 -15.54
N LEU A 29 14.06 -6.55 -14.68
CA LEU A 29 15.37 -7.02 -15.12
C LEU A 29 15.26 -8.33 -15.90
N ALA A 30 14.50 -9.29 -15.42
CA ALA A 30 14.26 -10.55 -16.11
C ALA A 30 13.60 -10.34 -17.48
N TRP A 31 12.64 -9.43 -17.56
CA TRP A 31 12.01 -9.04 -18.82
C TRP A 31 13.02 -8.47 -19.82
N GLY A 32 13.85 -7.51 -19.38
CA GLY A 32 14.87 -6.89 -20.23
C GLY A 32 15.91 -7.88 -20.74
N LEU A 33 16.29 -8.86 -19.91
CA LEU A 33 17.22 -9.93 -20.30
C LEU A 33 16.59 -10.93 -21.28
N ALA A 34 15.34 -11.30 -21.06
CA ALA A 34 14.64 -12.28 -21.90
C ALA A 34 14.15 -11.69 -23.24
N ARG A 35 13.92 -10.37 -23.28
CA ARG A 35 13.36 -9.69 -24.45
C ARG A 35 14.14 -8.39 -24.77
N PRO A 36 15.41 -8.49 -25.13
CA PRO A 36 16.24 -7.32 -25.43
C PRO A 36 15.65 -6.54 -26.62
N GLY A 37 15.50 -5.23 -26.44
CA GLY A 37 14.95 -4.33 -27.46
C GLY A 37 13.42 -4.23 -27.48
N PHE A 38 12.69 -5.03 -26.68
CA PHE A 38 11.25 -4.88 -26.56
C PHE A 38 10.91 -3.97 -25.37
N PRO A 39 9.88 -3.11 -25.50
CA PRO A 39 9.41 -2.29 -24.39
C PRO A 39 8.87 -3.16 -23.24
N LEU A 40 9.00 -2.64 -22.03
CA LEU A 40 8.46 -3.28 -20.84
C LEU A 40 6.92 -3.29 -20.89
N ASP A 41 6.33 -4.48 -20.87
CA ASP A 41 4.89 -4.63 -20.72
C ASP A 41 4.51 -4.48 -19.24
N ARG A 42 4.03 -3.28 -18.88
CA ARG A 42 3.66 -2.95 -17.51
C ARG A 42 2.47 -3.75 -17.00
N SER A 43 1.54 -4.14 -17.87
CA SER A 43 0.37 -4.95 -17.50
C SER A 43 0.78 -6.38 -17.15
N ALA A 44 1.60 -7.00 -18.00
CA ALA A 44 2.16 -8.32 -17.71
C ALA A 44 3.01 -8.30 -16.42
N LEU A 45 3.82 -7.25 -16.23
CA LEU A 45 4.64 -7.09 -15.05
C LEU A 45 3.79 -6.96 -13.78
N LEU A 46 2.71 -6.21 -13.84
CA LEU A 46 1.77 -6.03 -12.72
C LEU A 46 1.10 -7.34 -12.34
N THR A 47 0.63 -8.11 -13.32
CA THR A 47 0.03 -9.43 -13.09
C THR A 47 1.02 -10.38 -12.43
N MET A 48 2.26 -10.46 -12.93
CA MET A 48 3.29 -11.30 -12.33
C MET A 48 3.66 -10.86 -10.91
N ALA A 49 3.81 -9.56 -10.68
CA ALA A 49 4.14 -9.03 -9.37
C ALA A 49 3.01 -9.28 -8.35
N ALA A 50 1.75 -9.10 -8.76
CA ALA A 50 0.59 -9.39 -7.93
C ALA A 50 0.47 -10.87 -7.57
N ALA A 51 0.80 -11.77 -8.51
CA ALA A 51 0.81 -13.20 -8.25
C ALA A 51 1.88 -13.61 -7.21
N ILE A 52 3.04 -12.94 -7.20
CA ILE A 52 4.11 -13.19 -6.22
C ILE A 52 3.77 -12.61 -4.85
N GLU A 53 3.27 -11.37 -4.79
CA GLU A 53 2.94 -10.68 -3.54
C GLU A 53 1.59 -11.14 -2.93
N GLY A 54 0.71 -11.74 -3.74
CA GLY A 54 -0.65 -12.14 -3.37
C GLY A 54 -1.69 -11.00 -3.40
N HIS A 55 -1.26 -9.76 -3.73
CA HIS A 55 -2.11 -8.58 -3.82
C HIS A 55 -1.44 -7.49 -4.69
N PRO A 56 -2.21 -6.65 -5.41
CA PRO A 56 -1.67 -5.68 -6.36
C PRO A 56 -1.33 -4.31 -5.75
N ASP A 57 -1.72 -4.02 -4.51
CA ASP A 57 -1.76 -2.70 -3.90
C ASP A 57 -0.40 -1.97 -3.86
N ASN A 58 0.70 -2.69 -3.60
CA ASN A 58 2.05 -2.15 -3.61
C ASN A 58 2.72 -2.27 -4.99
N ALA A 59 2.40 -3.32 -5.75
CA ALA A 59 2.96 -3.53 -7.08
C ALA A 59 2.46 -2.48 -8.08
N ALA A 60 1.18 -2.11 -8.03
CA ALA A 60 0.60 -1.13 -8.93
C ALA A 60 1.30 0.23 -8.86
N PRO A 61 1.43 0.90 -7.71
CA PRO A 61 2.15 2.17 -7.64
C PRO A 61 3.67 2.04 -7.91
N ALA A 62 4.28 0.90 -7.62
CA ALA A 62 5.69 0.67 -7.92
C ALA A 62 5.97 0.62 -9.44
N ILE A 63 5.02 0.11 -10.24
CA ILE A 63 5.14 -0.02 -11.70
C ILE A 63 4.61 1.22 -12.42
N LEU A 64 3.46 1.76 -11.97
CA LEU A 64 2.69 2.77 -12.68
C LEU A 64 2.95 4.19 -12.16
N GLY A 65 3.42 4.28 -10.92
CA GLY A 65 3.59 5.55 -10.22
C GLY A 65 2.29 6.12 -9.67
N GLY A 66 2.39 7.22 -8.93
CA GLY A 66 1.25 7.96 -8.39
C GLY A 66 0.40 7.16 -7.39
N ALA A 67 -0.81 7.64 -7.16
CA ALA A 67 -1.80 6.93 -6.36
C ALA A 67 -2.61 5.98 -7.26
N GLN A 68 -2.73 4.74 -6.83
CA GLN A 68 -3.42 3.69 -7.59
C GLN A 68 -4.49 3.02 -6.74
N LEU A 69 -5.68 2.86 -7.28
CA LEU A 69 -6.66 1.92 -6.79
C LEU A 69 -6.51 0.65 -7.61
N ALA A 70 -6.14 -0.47 -6.98
CA ALA A 70 -5.89 -1.72 -7.68
C ALA A 70 -6.62 -2.88 -6.99
N TRP A 71 -7.15 -3.82 -7.78
CA TRP A 71 -7.89 -4.97 -7.27
C TRP A 71 -7.72 -6.19 -8.17
N LEU A 72 -8.02 -7.35 -7.62
CA LEU A 72 -8.06 -8.61 -8.36
C LEU A 72 -9.51 -8.92 -8.78
N ASP A 73 -9.66 -9.37 -10.03
CA ASP A 73 -10.88 -9.97 -10.56
C ASP A 73 -10.49 -11.33 -11.13
N GLY A 74 -10.66 -12.37 -10.33
CA GLY A 74 -10.03 -13.66 -10.56
C GLY A 74 -8.50 -13.54 -10.55
N GLU A 75 -7.85 -13.94 -11.66
CA GLU A 75 -6.41 -13.78 -11.84
C GLU A 75 -6.02 -12.44 -12.49
N ALA A 76 -6.99 -11.68 -12.98
CA ALA A 76 -6.75 -10.40 -13.64
C ALA A 76 -6.51 -9.30 -12.61
N VAL A 77 -5.50 -8.49 -12.85
CA VAL A 77 -5.24 -7.28 -12.06
C VAL A 77 -5.83 -6.08 -12.80
N ASN A 78 -6.73 -5.39 -12.11
CA ASN A 78 -7.32 -4.14 -12.58
C ASN A 78 -6.79 -2.98 -11.75
N HIS A 79 -6.72 -1.79 -12.34
CA HIS A 79 -6.29 -0.59 -11.64
C HIS A 79 -6.90 0.68 -12.22
N ILE A 80 -6.95 1.72 -11.38
CA ILE A 80 -7.33 3.08 -11.76
C ILE A 80 -6.32 4.03 -11.11
N GLY A 81 -5.68 4.89 -11.90
CA GLY A 81 -4.86 5.98 -11.40
C GLY A 81 -5.72 7.07 -10.77
N LEU A 82 -5.38 7.51 -9.58
CA LEU A 82 -6.06 8.60 -8.89
C LEU A 82 -5.26 9.90 -9.02
N THR A 83 -5.91 10.97 -9.45
CA THR A 83 -5.32 12.31 -9.41
C THR A 83 -5.51 12.87 -8.00
N VAL A 84 -4.46 12.83 -7.21
CA VAL A 84 -4.49 13.35 -5.84
C VAL A 84 -4.63 14.87 -5.87
N ASN A 85 -5.50 15.41 -5.00
CA ASN A 85 -5.69 16.85 -4.86
C ASN A 85 -4.36 17.53 -4.49
N PRO A 86 -3.91 18.56 -5.22
CA PRO A 86 -2.62 19.19 -5.03
C PRO A 86 -2.44 19.90 -3.67
N SER A 87 -3.52 20.16 -2.95
CA SER A 87 -3.47 20.70 -1.59
C SER A 87 -3.02 19.67 -0.54
N ILE A 88 -3.02 18.36 -0.88
CA ILE A 88 -2.65 17.31 0.06
C ILE A 88 -1.13 17.20 0.13
N VAL A 89 -0.60 17.28 1.34
CA VAL A 89 0.83 17.11 1.61
C VAL A 89 1.04 15.85 2.45
N PHE A 90 1.80 14.90 1.91
CA PHE A 90 2.13 13.68 2.60
C PHE A 90 3.34 13.88 3.54
N ARG A 91 3.22 13.38 4.76
CA ARG A 91 4.34 13.30 5.71
C ARG A 91 4.46 11.86 6.19
N VAL A 92 5.64 11.28 6.04
CA VAL A 92 5.91 9.89 6.43
C VAL A 92 6.75 9.89 7.70
N TYR A 93 6.24 9.23 8.74
CA TYR A 93 6.95 9.00 9.99
C TYR A 93 7.38 7.54 10.02
N VAL A 94 8.67 7.29 9.97
CA VAL A 94 9.25 5.94 9.95
C VAL A 94 9.71 5.60 11.36
N PRO A 95 9.03 4.68 12.08
CA PRO A 95 9.43 4.28 13.41
C PRO A 95 10.71 3.42 13.37
N ASP A 96 11.48 3.41 14.44
CA ASP A 96 12.65 2.53 14.56
C ASP A 96 12.26 1.06 14.74
N ARG A 97 11.08 0.81 15.30
CA ARG A 97 10.58 -0.53 15.55
C ARG A 97 10.20 -1.24 14.25
N LEU A 98 10.71 -2.47 14.08
CA LEU A 98 10.34 -3.36 12.98
C LEU A 98 9.09 -4.16 13.35
N VAL A 99 8.14 -4.22 12.44
CA VAL A 99 6.96 -5.11 12.56
C VAL A 99 6.92 -6.01 11.34
N PRO A 100 7.25 -7.30 11.49
CA PRO A 100 7.14 -8.26 10.39
C PRO A 100 5.71 -8.34 9.85
N THR A 101 5.57 -8.33 8.53
CA THR A 101 4.26 -8.36 7.86
C THR A 101 3.42 -9.57 8.29
N ALA A 102 4.05 -10.73 8.47
CA ALA A 102 3.37 -11.94 8.94
C ALA A 102 2.73 -11.73 10.31
N LEU A 103 3.45 -11.11 11.27
CA LEU A 103 2.92 -10.80 12.59
C LEU A 103 1.78 -9.79 12.53
N ALA A 104 1.91 -8.75 11.69
CA ALA A 104 0.87 -7.75 11.50
C ALA A 104 -0.42 -8.32 10.87
N ARG A 105 -0.33 -9.46 10.17
CA ARG A 105 -1.49 -10.20 9.64
C ARG A 105 -2.08 -11.15 10.68
N GLN A 106 -1.26 -11.83 11.48
CA GLN A 106 -1.71 -12.80 12.49
C GLN A 106 -2.59 -12.20 13.60
N VAL A 107 -2.43 -10.92 13.91
CA VAL A 107 -3.24 -10.25 14.94
C VAL A 107 -4.63 -9.83 14.45
N LEU A 108 -4.89 -9.95 13.15
CA LEU A 108 -6.20 -9.61 12.60
C LEU A 108 -7.19 -10.76 12.88
N PRO A 109 -8.42 -10.45 13.33
CA PRO A 109 -9.43 -11.45 13.55
C PRO A 109 -9.95 -12.01 12.23
N GLU A 110 -10.40 -13.26 12.24
CA GLU A 110 -11.06 -13.88 11.08
C GLU A 110 -12.45 -13.28 10.80
N GLN A 111 -13.07 -12.68 11.80
CA GLN A 111 -14.38 -12.06 11.73
C GLN A 111 -14.34 -10.68 12.39
N VAL A 112 -15.09 -9.74 11.84
CA VAL A 112 -15.27 -8.40 12.38
C VAL A 112 -16.75 -8.13 12.59
N ASP A 113 -17.07 -7.27 13.55
CA ASP A 113 -18.44 -6.87 13.80
C ASP A 113 -19.04 -6.16 12.60
N ARG A 114 -20.32 -6.42 12.32
CA ARG A 114 -21.03 -5.81 11.21
C ARG A 114 -20.99 -4.28 11.25
N VAL A 115 -21.01 -3.69 12.42
CA VAL A 115 -20.93 -2.22 12.60
C VAL A 115 -19.59 -1.72 12.12
N ASP A 116 -18.49 -2.36 12.51
CA ASP A 116 -17.13 -2.02 12.08
C ASP A 116 -16.95 -2.21 10.58
N ALA A 117 -17.50 -3.29 10.02
CA ALA A 117 -17.48 -3.52 8.58
C ALA A 117 -18.21 -2.41 7.81
N VAL A 118 -19.37 -1.95 8.27
CA VAL A 118 -20.13 -0.84 7.67
C VAL A 118 -19.33 0.46 7.75
N HIS A 119 -18.74 0.78 8.89
CA HIS A 119 -17.88 1.96 9.05
C HIS A 119 -16.68 1.91 8.12
N GLN A 120 -16.04 0.73 7.98
CA GLN A 120 -14.89 0.57 7.08
C GLN A 120 -15.27 0.79 5.61
N VAL A 121 -16.42 0.28 5.17
CA VAL A 121 -16.92 0.50 3.80
C VAL A 121 -17.16 1.99 3.54
N LEU A 122 -17.77 2.70 4.50
CA LEU A 122 -18.00 4.15 4.38
C LEU A 122 -16.68 4.92 4.33
N ALA A 123 -15.72 4.60 5.22
CA ALA A 123 -14.41 5.26 5.25
C ALA A 123 -13.65 5.01 3.94
N ALA A 124 -13.61 3.78 3.44
CA ALA A 124 -12.95 3.42 2.19
C ALA A 124 -13.58 4.13 0.97
N SER A 125 -14.91 4.20 0.92
CA SER A 125 -15.63 4.91 -0.16
C SER A 125 -15.34 6.41 -0.13
N LEU A 126 -15.33 7.01 1.07
CA LEU A 126 -15.04 8.42 1.27
C LEU A 126 -13.59 8.77 0.94
N LEU A 127 -12.64 7.82 1.17
CA LEU A 127 -11.22 8.06 0.97
C LEU A 127 -10.86 8.43 -0.47
N VAL A 128 -11.48 7.78 -1.45
CA VAL A 128 -11.25 8.10 -2.88
C VAL A 128 -11.65 9.55 -3.17
N THR A 129 -12.83 9.97 -2.70
CA THR A 129 -13.31 11.36 -2.85
C THR A 129 -12.44 12.34 -2.07
N ALA A 130 -12.07 12.01 -0.84
CA ALA A 130 -11.24 12.86 -0.01
C ALA A 130 -9.83 13.06 -0.60
N LEU A 131 -9.25 12.02 -1.21
CA LEU A 131 -7.95 12.15 -1.88
C LEU A 131 -7.99 12.95 -3.17
N THR A 132 -9.12 12.99 -3.88
CA THR A 132 -9.19 13.57 -5.21
C THR A 132 -9.85 14.95 -5.24
N THR A 133 -11.01 15.11 -4.62
CA THR A 133 -11.84 16.31 -4.76
C THR A 133 -12.19 17.01 -3.46
N SER A 134 -12.22 16.32 -2.33
CA SER A 134 -12.77 16.86 -1.05
C SER A 134 -11.84 16.56 0.13
N PRO A 135 -10.61 17.15 0.15
CA PRO A 135 -9.58 16.86 1.15
C PRO A 135 -9.98 17.20 2.59
N GLU A 136 -10.97 18.05 2.79
CA GLU A 136 -11.54 18.36 4.10
C GLU A 136 -12.14 17.15 4.83
N HIS A 137 -12.41 16.07 4.12
CA HIS A 137 -12.94 14.82 4.67
C HIS A 137 -11.86 13.76 5.00
N LEU A 138 -10.57 14.06 4.81
CA LEU A 138 -9.47 13.10 5.02
C LEU A 138 -9.46 12.54 6.44
N LEU A 139 -9.73 13.36 7.47
CA LEU A 139 -9.73 12.89 8.85
C LEU A 139 -10.76 11.77 9.10
N ALA A 140 -11.96 11.91 8.52
CA ALA A 140 -12.99 10.88 8.59
C ALA A 140 -12.68 9.68 7.68
N ALA A 141 -12.21 9.95 6.46
CA ALA A 141 -11.92 8.94 5.44
C ALA A 141 -10.75 8.02 5.79
N THR A 142 -9.83 8.46 6.64
CA THR A 142 -8.66 7.67 7.08
C THR A 142 -8.89 6.92 8.39
N GLN A 143 -10.12 6.84 8.89
CA GLN A 143 -10.45 5.94 9.99
C GLN A 143 -10.36 4.49 9.54
N ASP A 144 -9.80 3.64 10.42
CA ASP A 144 -9.63 2.21 10.16
C ASP A 144 -10.20 1.42 11.33
N TRP A 145 -11.14 0.54 11.02
CA TRP A 145 -11.90 -0.25 11.98
C TRP A 145 -11.49 -1.73 11.99
N ILE A 146 -10.74 -2.18 10.95
CA ILE A 146 -10.46 -3.60 10.74
C ILE A 146 -8.96 -3.96 10.78
N HIS A 147 -8.07 -2.96 10.87
CA HIS A 147 -6.62 -3.21 10.98
C HIS A 147 -5.99 -2.48 12.17
N GLN A 148 -6.13 -1.15 12.23
CA GLN A 148 -5.45 -0.33 13.26
C GLN A 148 -5.80 -0.76 14.69
N PRO A 149 -7.06 -1.02 15.07
CA PRO A 149 -7.39 -1.44 16.42
C PRO A 149 -6.59 -2.65 16.89
N TYR A 150 -6.46 -3.65 16.03
CA TYR A 150 -5.78 -4.91 16.34
C TYR A 150 -4.25 -4.80 16.30
N ARG A 151 -3.70 -3.92 15.46
CA ARG A 151 -2.26 -3.71 15.31
C ARG A 151 -1.67 -2.74 16.34
N ARG A 152 -2.48 -1.99 17.08
CA ARG A 152 -2.01 -0.96 18.04
C ARG A 152 -0.97 -1.50 19.03
N ALA A 153 -1.19 -2.69 19.57
CA ALA A 153 -0.28 -3.33 20.53
C ALA A 153 1.10 -3.65 19.93
N LEU A 154 1.16 -3.90 18.62
CA LEU A 154 2.43 -4.15 17.91
C LEU A 154 3.21 -2.87 17.62
N MET A 155 2.50 -1.73 17.53
CA MET A 155 3.05 -0.43 17.12
C MET A 155 2.60 0.69 18.08
N PRO A 156 2.92 0.63 19.39
CA PRO A 156 2.39 1.55 20.38
C PRO A 156 2.80 3.01 20.14
N GLU A 157 4.02 3.24 19.66
CA GLU A 157 4.53 4.58 19.35
C GLU A 157 3.78 5.21 18.16
N SER A 158 3.58 4.45 17.10
CA SER A 158 2.79 4.88 15.93
C SER A 158 1.33 5.13 16.30
N ALA A 159 0.74 4.26 17.13
CA ALA A 159 -0.62 4.43 17.62
C ALA A 159 -0.77 5.72 18.46
N ALA A 160 0.16 5.97 19.37
CA ALA A 160 0.15 7.19 20.19
C ALA A 160 0.36 8.45 19.34
N LEU A 161 1.20 8.39 18.31
CA LEU A 161 1.36 9.49 17.36
C LEU A 161 0.07 9.76 16.59
N THR A 162 -0.55 8.70 16.05
CA THR A 162 -1.83 8.79 15.32
C THR A 162 -2.92 9.43 16.19
N ASP A 163 -3.06 9.01 17.44
CA ASP A 163 -4.05 9.57 18.37
C ASP A 163 -3.81 11.08 18.61
N ARG A 164 -2.56 11.47 18.81
CA ARG A 164 -2.22 12.89 18.99
C ARG A 164 -2.49 13.75 17.77
N LEU A 165 -2.20 13.23 16.57
CA LEU A 165 -2.46 13.94 15.33
C LEU A 165 -3.97 14.07 15.08
N ARG A 166 -4.72 12.96 15.22
CA ARG A 166 -6.18 12.99 15.09
C ARG A 166 -6.86 13.91 16.10
N GLY A 167 -6.37 13.94 17.34
CA GLY A 167 -6.86 14.87 18.37
C GLY A 167 -6.62 16.34 18.04
N ARG A 168 -5.76 16.66 17.06
CA ARG A 168 -5.50 18.01 16.55
C ARG A 168 -6.20 18.28 15.21
N GLY A 169 -6.99 17.35 14.71
CA GLY A 169 -7.67 17.47 13.42
C GLY A 169 -6.78 17.22 12.20
N VAL A 170 -5.69 16.46 12.38
CA VAL A 170 -4.72 16.14 11.33
C VAL A 170 -4.76 14.67 10.97
#